data_c8964d72d9c6235c2600bdb0fb46426f
#
_entry.id   c8964d72d9c6235c2600bdb0fb46426f
#
_cell.length_a   1.000
_cell.length_b   1.000
_cell.length_c   1.000
_cell.angle_alpha   90.00
_cell.angle_beta   90.00
_cell.angle_gamma   90.00
#
_symmetry.space_group_name_H-M   'P 1'
#
loop_
_entity.id
_entity.type
_entity.pdbx_description
1 polymer ?
#
loop_
_entity_poly.entity_id
_entity_poly.type
_entity_poly.pdbx_seq_one_letter_code
_entity_poly.pdbx_strand_id
1 'polypeptide(L)'
;MDGNYSDSYEEIRITGTGYDVKAGVIFRPVEESPFRIGAYVNSPVFYDLSLSAAHDLSMYGGEAPATFQDKDAAGNIGNVPCYTKGDKGQTVDYDFRLNTPWKVGVSMGHTVGNYLALGATYEYAWYDHMDNRVKDGGYYDYYWGDYYESSSSDDAMNADTRANLKGVSTLKVGAEIKPTSMLSLRFGYNYVSPMFRENAYRDQSIGSNGVDIATSTDYTNWKAMNRFTCGVGFNYENLNIDVAYQYTTQKGDFYPFMSYVNENAALSNIPTSCKVDNNRHQLLMTVGYKF
;
A
#
# COMPACT_ATOMS: atom_id res chain seq x y z
N MET A 1 36.37 23.51 8.68
CA MET A 1 35.04 23.71 8.13
C MET A 1 34.06 23.41 9.24
N ASP A 2 33.63 24.44 9.95
CA ASP A 2 32.60 24.29 10.99
C ASP A 2 31.25 24.29 10.27
N GLY A 3 30.85 23.12 9.81
CA GLY A 3 29.59 22.95 9.13
C GLY A 3 28.50 22.67 10.16
N ASN A 4 27.47 23.51 10.16
CA ASN A 4 26.20 23.16 10.83
C ASN A 4 25.58 21.99 10.09
N TYR A 5 25.20 20.95 10.80
CA TYR A 5 24.48 19.81 10.23
C TYR A 5 23.38 19.34 11.17
N SER A 6 22.38 18.70 10.62
CA SER A 6 21.31 18.07 11.36
C SER A 6 21.21 16.60 10.98
N ASP A 7 21.02 15.75 11.95
CA ASP A 7 20.68 14.34 11.77
C ASP A 7 19.21 14.15 12.12
N SER A 8 18.48 13.51 11.24
CA SER A 8 17.10 13.07 11.48
C SER A 8 17.07 11.55 11.46
N TYR A 9 16.57 10.96 12.53
CA TYR A 9 16.34 9.53 12.65
C TYR A 9 14.83 9.27 12.75
N GLU A 10 14.36 8.37 11.94
CA GLU A 10 12.97 7.92 11.95
C GLU A 10 12.95 6.40 11.91
N GLU A 11 12.27 5.78 12.87
CA GLU A 11 12.03 4.34 12.88
C GLU A 11 10.55 4.09 13.03
N ILE A 12 9.98 3.35 12.07
CA ILE A 12 8.58 2.95 12.07
C ILE A 12 8.52 1.44 11.95
N ARG A 13 7.85 0.81 12.89
CA ARG A 13 7.62 -0.62 12.89
C ARG A 13 6.15 -0.93 13.04
N ILE A 14 5.57 -1.64 12.07
CA ILE A 14 4.20 -2.13 12.14
C ILE A 14 4.24 -3.66 12.17
N THR A 15 3.61 -4.25 13.17
CA THR A 15 3.46 -5.68 13.34
C THR A 15 2.01 -6.03 13.58
N GLY A 16 1.62 -7.27 13.30
CA GLY A 16 0.26 -7.72 13.57
C GLY A 16 -0.16 -8.92 12.73
N THR A 17 -1.42 -9.22 12.80
CA THR A 17 -2.05 -10.33 12.08
C THR A 17 -3.26 -9.86 11.31
N GLY A 18 -3.63 -10.60 10.27
CA GLY A 18 -4.83 -10.32 9.49
C GLY A 18 -5.40 -11.59 8.88
N TYR A 19 -6.70 -11.60 8.69
CA TYR A 19 -7.41 -12.69 8.05
C TYR A 19 -8.38 -12.17 7.00
N ASP A 20 -8.57 -12.94 5.93
CA ASP A 20 -9.52 -12.67 4.87
C ASP A 20 -10.19 -13.97 4.39
N VAL A 21 -11.26 -13.82 3.66
CA VAL A 21 -11.97 -14.92 3.00
C VAL A 21 -12.06 -14.63 1.51
N LYS A 22 -11.76 -15.64 0.71
CA LYS A 22 -11.84 -15.57 -0.76
C LYS A 22 -12.80 -16.63 -1.26
N ALA A 23 -13.70 -16.23 -2.14
CA ALA A 23 -14.62 -17.15 -2.83
C ALA A 23 -14.61 -16.86 -4.32
N GLY A 24 -14.74 -17.89 -5.12
CA GLY A 24 -14.79 -17.75 -6.57
C GLY A 24 -15.44 -18.94 -7.25
N VAL A 25 -15.93 -18.67 -8.44
CA VAL A 25 -16.54 -19.68 -9.31
C VAL A 25 -15.92 -19.58 -10.70
N ILE A 26 -15.78 -20.73 -11.35
CA ILE A 26 -15.41 -20.82 -12.75
C ILE A 26 -16.56 -21.57 -13.47
N PHE A 27 -17.06 -20.94 -14.51
CA PHE A 27 -18.15 -21.45 -15.31
C PHE A 27 -17.69 -21.71 -16.75
N ARG A 28 -18.10 -22.82 -17.31
CA ARG A 28 -17.88 -23.22 -18.69
C ARG A 28 -19.21 -23.15 -19.44
N PRO A 29 -19.51 -22.04 -20.16
CA PRO A 29 -20.85 -21.82 -20.72
C PRO A 29 -21.20 -22.80 -21.84
N VAL A 30 -20.18 -23.33 -22.54
CA VAL A 30 -20.38 -24.28 -23.63
C VAL A 30 -19.50 -25.49 -23.34
N GLU A 31 -20.08 -26.66 -23.20
CA GLU A 31 -19.40 -27.88 -22.75
C GLU A 31 -18.26 -28.31 -23.71
N GLU A 32 -18.47 -28.14 -25.00
CA GLU A 32 -17.49 -28.46 -26.05
C GLU A 32 -16.44 -27.35 -26.28
N SER A 33 -16.67 -26.14 -25.75
CA SER A 33 -15.76 -25.03 -25.88
C SER A 33 -14.77 -24.96 -24.73
N PRO A 34 -13.48 -24.69 -24.98
CA PRO A 34 -12.52 -24.44 -23.93
C PRO A 34 -12.70 -23.07 -23.24
N PHE A 35 -13.68 -22.26 -23.66
CA PHE A 35 -13.98 -20.95 -23.08
C PHE A 35 -14.48 -21.07 -21.64
N ARG A 36 -13.91 -20.26 -20.76
CA ARG A 36 -14.24 -20.21 -19.33
C ARG A 36 -14.42 -18.78 -18.88
N ILE A 37 -15.40 -18.59 -17.99
CA ILE A 37 -15.62 -17.32 -17.28
C ILE A 37 -15.45 -17.59 -15.81
N GLY A 38 -14.72 -16.73 -15.12
CA GLY A 38 -14.56 -16.76 -13.67
C GLY A 38 -15.07 -15.48 -13.04
N ALA A 39 -15.55 -15.60 -11.81
CA ALA A 39 -15.83 -14.47 -10.96
C ALA A 39 -15.35 -14.81 -9.55
N TYR A 40 -14.84 -13.80 -8.83
CA TYR A 40 -14.39 -13.96 -7.47
C TYR A 40 -14.64 -12.72 -6.63
N VAL A 41 -14.71 -12.93 -5.34
CA VAL A 41 -14.81 -11.89 -4.33
C VAL A 41 -13.80 -12.17 -3.23
N ASN A 42 -13.09 -11.15 -2.80
CA ASN A 42 -12.24 -11.18 -1.62
C ASN A 42 -12.85 -10.24 -0.58
N SER A 43 -13.05 -10.76 0.63
CA SER A 43 -13.43 -9.92 1.76
C SER A 43 -12.32 -8.90 2.09
N PRO A 44 -12.59 -7.89 2.92
CA PRO A 44 -11.54 -7.15 3.58
C PRO A 44 -10.55 -8.08 4.28
N VAL A 45 -9.29 -7.70 4.31
CA VAL A 45 -8.37 -8.24 5.30
C VAL A 45 -8.63 -7.49 6.60
N PHE A 46 -9.03 -8.22 7.62
CA PHE A 46 -9.27 -7.68 8.96
C PHE A 46 -7.96 -7.74 9.72
N TYR A 47 -7.25 -6.62 9.77
CA TYR A 47 -5.98 -6.51 10.45
C TYR A 47 -6.14 -6.06 11.89
N ASP A 48 -5.36 -6.68 12.79
CA ASP A 48 -5.05 -6.21 14.13
C ASP A 48 -3.57 -5.86 14.18
N LEU A 49 -3.23 -4.60 14.38
CA LEU A 49 -1.92 -4.02 14.13
C LEU A 49 -1.44 -3.24 15.35
N SER A 50 -0.12 -3.32 15.60
CA SER A 50 0.61 -2.49 16.54
C SER A 50 1.66 -1.69 15.76
N LEU A 51 1.60 -0.38 15.91
CA LEU A 51 2.59 0.57 15.41
C LEU A 51 3.52 0.96 16.55
N SER A 52 4.82 0.92 16.31
CA SER A 52 5.84 1.54 17.15
C SER A 52 6.61 2.54 16.29
N ALA A 53 6.61 3.81 16.68
CA ALA A 53 7.28 4.88 15.97
C ALA A 53 8.24 5.63 16.89
N ALA A 54 9.44 5.91 16.41
CA ALA A 54 10.44 6.74 17.08
C ALA A 54 10.96 7.79 16.11
N HIS A 55 11.03 9.03 16.56
CA HIS A 55 11.59 10.15 15.81
C HIS A 55 12.66 10.83 16.65
N ASP A 56 13.79 11.13 16.06
CA ASP A 56 14.86 11.93 16.66
C ASP A 56 15.38 12.95 15.65
N LEU A 57 15.54 14.18 16.08
CA LEU A 57 16.16 15.25 15.30
C LEU A 57 17.28 15.88 16.12
N SER A 58 18.49 15.63 15.70
CA SER A 58 19.68 16.19 16.32
C SER A 58 20.28 17.29 15.45
N MET A 59 20.57 18.45 16.03
CA MET A 59 21.19 19.58 15.34
C MET A 59 22.57 19.88 15.96
N TYR A 60 23.58 20.04 15.11
CA TYR A 60 24.97 20.28 15.50
C TYR A 60 25.51 21.53 14.82
N GLY A 61 26.27 22.35 15.56
CA GLY A 61 26.91 23.58 15.06
C GLY A 61 26.32 24.86 15.66
N GLY A 62 27.08 25.99 15.50
CA GLY A 62 26.70 27.25 16.14
C GLY A 62 25.38 27.83 15.65
N GLU A 63 24.64 28.49 16.54
CA GLU A 63 23.40 29.22 16.30
C GLU A 63 22.27 28.42 15.58
N ALA A 64 22.06 27.17 15.96
CA ALA A 64 20.77 26.56 15.72
C ALA A 64 19.69 27.40 16.41
N PRO A 65 18.51 27.62 15.78
CA PRO A 65 17.44 28.32 16.48
C PRO A 65 17.15 27.57 17.76
N ALA A 66 17.26 28.25 18.92
CA ALA A 66 17.10 27.62 20.22
C ALA A 66 15.68 27.04 20.43
N THR A 67 14.77 27.44 19.57
CA THR A 67 13.37 26.99 19.61
C THR A 67 12.77 26.96 18.19
N PHE A 68 11.79 26.07 18.00
CA PHE A 68 10.88 26.11 16.85
C PHE A 68 9.45 26.28 17.33
N GLN A 69 8.53 26.68 16.45
CA GLN A 69 7.13 26.81 16.80
C GLN A 69 6.42 25.47 16.64
N ASP A 70 5.77 25.02 17.70
CA ASP A 70 4.99 23.81 17.71
C ASP A 70 3.68 24.03 18.49
N LYS A 71 2.71 23.14 18.32
CA LYS A 71 1.48 23.12 19.08
C LYS A 71 1.65 22.29 20.37
N ASP A 72 1.23 22.84 21.49
CA ASP A 72 1.06 22.06 22.71
C ASP A 72 -0.21 21.17 22.64
N ALA A 73 -0.38 20.30 23.62
CA ALA A 73 -1.53 19.41 23.73
C ALA A 73 -2.89 20.15 23.83
N ALA A 74 -2.90 21.45 24.13
CA ALA A 74 -4.07 22.32 24.16
C ALA A 74 -4.29 23.07 22.83
N GLY A 75 -3.41 22.86 21.84
CA GLY A 75 -3.49 23.51 20.54
C GLY A 75 -2.92 24.92 20.48
N ASN A 76 -2.23 25.40 21.54
CA ASN A 76 -1.58 26.70 21.52
C ASN A 76 -0.24 26.60 20.79
N ILE A 77 0.02 27.56 19.90
CA ILE A 77 1.33 27.66 19.24
C ILE A 77 2.31 28.29 20.21
N GLY A 78 3.35 27.57 20.54
CA GLY A 78 4.43 27.97 21.42
C GLY A 78 5.80 27.70 20.83
N ASN A 79 6.83 28.32 21.41
CA ASN A 79 8.20 28.00 21.09
C ASN A 79 8.64 26.75 21.86
N VAL A 80 8.97 25.70 21.14
CA VAL A 80 9.48 24.46 21.69
C VAL A 80 11.00 24.44 21.54
N PRO A 81 11.76 24.06 22.60
CA PRO A 81 13.20 23.97 22.48
C PRO A 81 13.62 22.98 21.38
N CYS A 82 14.57 23.38 20.56
CA CYS A 82 15.26 22.43 19.69
C CYS A 82 16.09 21.49 20.57
N TYR A 83 15.84 20.21 20.49
CA TYR A 83 16.62 19.23 21.22
C TYR A 83 18.05 19.19 20.69
N THR A 84 18.98 19.46 21.56
CA THR A 84 20.38 19.21 21.33
C THR A 84 20.79 17.97 22.12
N LYS A 85 21.15 16.93 21.38
CA LYS A 85 21.93 15.80 21.84
C LYS A 85 21.29 14.80 22.80
N GLY A 86 21.01 13.62 22.31
CA GLY A 86 21.21 12.35 23.04
C GLY A 86 20.01 11.73 23.74
N ASP A 87 18.85 12.34 23.72
CA ASP A 87 17.64 11.60 24.08
C ASP A 87 17.07 10.99 22.80
N LYS A 88 17.00 9.67 22.77
CA LYS A 88 16.22 8.97 21.75
C LYS A 88 14.82 9.54 21.79
N GLY A 89 14.36 10.05 20.64
CA GLY A 89 13.03 10.63 20.51
C GLY A 89 11.97 9.73 21.15
N GLN A 90 10.88 10.31 21.60
CA GLN A 90 9.83 9.54 22.26
C GLN A 90 9.36 8.43 21.33
N THR A 91 9.44 7.19 21.82
CA THR A 91 8.81 6.05 21.16
C THR A 91 7.33 6.08 21.49
N VAL A 92 6.50 6.06 20.47
CA VAL A 92 5.06 5.99 20.59
C VAL A 92 4.61 4.61 20.10
N ASP A 93 3.90 3.90 20.96
CA ASP A 93 3.25 2.64 20.62
C ASP A 93 1.75 2.87 20.46
N TYR A 94 1.18 2.38 19.36
CA TYR A 94 -0.22 2.55 19.04
C TYR A 94 -0.82 1.29 18.44
N ASP A 95 -1.87 0.78 19.08
CA ASP A 95 -2.63 -0.37 18.61
C ASP A 95 -3.88 0.07 17.87
N PHE A 96 -4.09 -0.47 16.68
CA PHE A 96 -5.22 -0.13 15.83
C PHE A 96 -5.68 -1.33 14.99
N ARG A 97 -6.86 -1.22 14.41
CA ARG A 97 -7.36 -2.19 13.43
C ARG A 97 -7.57 -1.51 12.09
N LEU A 98 -7.32 -2.25 11.03
CA LEU A 98 -7.53 -1.79 9.67
C LEU A 98 -8.30 -2.85 8.88
N ASN A 99 -9.46 -2.47 8.36
CA ASN A 99 -10.18 -3.30 7.41
C ASN A 99 -9.87 -2.78 5.99
N THR A 100 -9.19 -3.61 5.20
CA THR A 100 -8.90 -3.26 3.81
C THR A 100 -10.17 -3.32 2.95
N PRO A 101 -10.18 -2.81 1.70
CA PRO A 101 -11.39 -2.81 0.90
C PRO A 101 -11.79 -4.21 0.43
N TRP A 102 -13.07 -4.38 0.17
CA TRP A 102 -13.57 -5.46 -0.64
C TRP A 102 -12.96 -5.41 -2.05
N LYS A 103 -12.75 -6.59 -2.65
CA LYS A 103 -12.31 -6.72 -4.03
C LYS A 103 -13.23 -7.69 -4.77
N VAL A 104 -13.61 -7.32 -5.98
CA VAL A 104 -14.35 -8.21 -6.89
C VAL A 104 -13.60 -8.33 -8.20
N GLY A 105 -13.63 -9.50 -8.79
CA GLY A 105 -12.97 -9.71 -10.07
C GLY A 105 -13.77 -10.62 -10.97
N VAL A 106 -13.64 -10.34 -12.27
CA VAL A 106 -14.15 -11.21 -13.34
C VAL A 106 -13.00 -11.58 -14.25
N SER A 107 -13.03 -12.80 -14.75
CA SER A 107 -11.98 -13.31 -15.64
C SER A 107 -12.59 -14.09 -16.78
N MET A 108 -11.89 -14.11 -17.90
CA MET A 108 -12.18 -14.96 -19.04
C MET A 108 -10.92 -15.63 -19.54
N GLY A 109 -11.06 -16.86 -20.00
CA GLY A 109 -9.96 -17.62 -20.57
C GLY A 109 -10.44 -18.46 -21.73
N HIS A 110 -9.58 -18.56 -22.73
CA HIS A 110 -9.85 -19.38 -23.92
C HIS A 110 -8.56 -20.04 -24.40
N THR A 111 -8.67 -21.29 -24.84
CA THR A 111 -7.57 -21.99 -25.49
C THR A 111 -7.95 -22.35 -26.91
N VAL A 112 -7.02 -22.21 -27.85
CA VAL A 112 -7.18 -22.62 -29.25
C VAL A 112 -6.23 -23.79 -29.48
N GLY A 113 -6.81 -24.96 -29.67
CA GLY A 113 -6.02 -26.20 -29.73
C GLY A 113 -5.08 -26.33 -28.52
N ASN A 114 -3.88 -26.87 -28.77
CA ASN A 114 -2.82 -27.00 -27.76
C ASN A 114 -1.73 -25.92 -27.88
N TYR A 115 -1.91 -24.96 -28.79
CA TYR A 115 -0.84 -24.03 -29.16
C TYR A 115 -1.06 -22.58 -28.67
N LEU A 116 -2.29 -22.18 -28.33
CA LEU A 116 -2.59 -20.83 -27.87
C LEU A 116 -3.52 -20.84 -26.66
N ALA A 117 -3.15 -20.11 -25.61
CA ALA A 117 -4.01 -19.80 -24.48
C ALA A 117 -4.07 -18.27 -24.28
N LEU A 118 -5.27 -17.75 -24.10
CA LEU A 118 -5.56 -16.34 -23.85
C LEU A 118 -6.29 -16.20 -22.53
N GLY A 119 -5.99 -15.13 -21.80
CA GLY A 119 -6.67 -14.81 -20.55
C GLY A 119 -6.76 -13.33 -20.33
N ALA A 120 -7.88 -12.91 -19.73
CA ALA A 120 -8.09 -11.55 -19.28
C ALA A 120 -8.77 -11.57 -17.91
N THR A 121 -8.40 -10.63 -17.03
CA THR A 121 -9.01 -10.45 -15.72
C THR A 121 -9.18 -8.96 -15.46
N TYR A 122 -10.35 -8.59 -14.98
CA TYR A 122 -10.63 -7.27 -14.44
C TYR A 122 -10.97 -7.41 -12.96
N GLU A 123 -10.33 -6.59 -12.13
CA GLU A 123 -10.55 -6.53 -10.69
C GLU A 123 -10.82 -5.09 -10.28
N TYR A 124 -11.76 -4.91 -9.35
CA TYR A 124 -12.04 -3.63 -8.73
C TYR A 124 -11.97 -3.73 -7.22
N ALA A 125 -11.29 -2.76 -6.59
CA ALA A 125 -11.13 -2.64 -5.15
C ALA A 125 -11.54 -1.25 -4.66
N TRP A 126 -12.39 -1.16 -3.63
CA TRP A 126 -12.94 0.09 -3.10
C TRP A 126 -12.02 0.70 -2.03
N TYR A 127 -10.85 1.24 -2.41
CA TYR A 127 -9.89 1.80 -1.44
C TYR A 127 -10.41 3.02 -0.67
N ASP A 128 -11.36 3.76 -1.21
CA ASP A 128 -12.08 4.83 -0.54
C ASP A 128 -13.05 4.35 0.57
N HIS A 129 -13.25 3.05 0.70
CA HIS A 129 -14.08 2.40 1.71
C HIS A 129 -13.27 1.53 2.68
N MET A 130 -11.98 1.82 2.84
CA MET A 130 -11.20 1.24 3.94
C MET A 130 -11.76 1.75 5.27
N ASP A 131 -11.68 0.94 6.32
CA ASP A 131 -12.14 1.30 7.65
C ASP A 131 -10.95 1.25 8.62
N ASN A 132 -10.47 2.42 8.98
CA ASN A 132 -9.51 2.61 10.06
C ASN A 132 -10.27 2.58 11.37
N ARG A 133 -9.79 1.83 12.36
CA ARG A 133 -10.49 1.60 13.62
C ARG A 133 -9.54 1.78 14.78
N VAL A 134 -10.06 2.38 15.83
CA VAL A 134 -9.37 2.59 17.11
C VAL A 134 -9.83 1.52 18.10
N LYS A 135 -8.92 0.98 18.88
CA LYS A 135 -9.27 0.12 20.02
C LYS A 135 -9.86 1.01 21.12
N ASP A 136 -11.10 0.75 21.51
CA ASP A 136 -11.88 1.56 22.43
C ASP A 136 -12.26 0.84 23.73
N GLY A 137 -11.49 -0.19 24.08
CA GLY A 137 -11.68 -0.98 25.29
C GLY A 137 -12.05 -2.42 24.99
N GLY A 138 -12.98 -2.98 25.74
CA GLY A 138 -13.41 -4.36 25.63
C GLY A 138 -14.18 -4.84 26.85
N TYR A 139 -14.53 -6.09 26.87
CA TYR A 139 -15.18 -6.73 28.00
C TYR A 139 -14.55 -8.09 28.29
N TYR A 140 -14.55 -8.47 29.58
CA TYR A 140 -14.14 -9.79 30.03
C TYR A 140 -15.34 -10.73 30.05
N ASP A 141 -15.27 -11.81 29.29
CA ASP A 141 -16.28 -12.86 29.32
C ASP A 141 -15.94 -13.86 30.44
N TYR A 142 -16.68 -13.77 31.53
CA TYR A 142 -16.47 -14.64 32.69
C TYR A 142 -16.83 -16.12 32.43
N TYR A 143 -17.61 -16.40 31.39
CA TYR A 143 -18.00 -17.77 31.06
C TYR A 143 -16.87 -18.52 30.33
N TRP A 144 -16.19 -17.84 29.38
CA TRP A 144 -15.07 -18.40 28.63
C TRP A 144 -13.71 -18.06 29.22
N GLY A 145 -13.64 -17.12 30.15
CA GLY A 145 -12.41 -16.68 30.79
C GLY A 145 -11.51 -15.83 29.89
N ASP A 146 -12.08 -15.22 28.84
CA ASP A 146 -11.35 -14.47 27.83
C ASP A 146 -11.74 -12.98 27.83
N TYR A 147 -10.78 -12.14 27.44
CA TYR A 147 -11.00 -10.72 27.23
C TYR A 147 -11.22 -10.44 25.73
N TYR A 148 -12.36 -9.86 25.41
CA TYR A 148 -12.72 -9.48 24.05
C TYR A 148 -12.52 -7.98 23.86
N GLU A 149 -11.52 -7.61 23.04
CA GLU A 149 -11.27 -6.22 22.69
C GLU A 149 -12.33 -5.70 21.73
N SER A 150 -12.85 -4.51 22.01
CA SER A 150 -13.72 -3.74 21.10
C SER A 150 -12.92 -2.73 20.28
N SER A 151 -13.48 -2.29 19.18
CA SER A 151 -12.93 -1.21 18.37
C SER A 151 -14.07 -0.47 17.68
N SER A 152 -13.94 0.84 17.55
CA SER A 152 -14.82 1.71 16.78
C SER A 152 -14.14 2.27 15.55
N SER A 153 -14.93 2.65 14.53
CA SER A 153 -14.41 3.34 13.34
C SER A 153 -13.84 4.70 13.72
N ASP A 154 -12.67 5.03 13.19
CA ASP A 154 -12.09 6.36 13.27
C ASP A 154 -12.71 7.25 12.18
N ASP A 155 -13.73 7.98 12.53
CA ASP A 155 -14.53 8.76 11.58
C ASP A 155 -13.71 9.83 10.88
N ALA A 156 -12.79 10.49 11.58
CA ALA A 156 -11.94 11.55 11.03
C ALA A 156 -10.95 10.96 10.00
N MET A 157 -10.26 9.88 10.35
CA MET A 157 -9.34 9.21 9.47
C MET A 157 -10.06 8.59 8.26
N ASN A 158 -11.25 8.04 8.47
CA ASN A 158 -12.06 7.47 7.39
C ASN A 158 -12.65 8.54 6.47
N ALA A 159 -12.95 9.73 6.98
CA ALA A 159 -13.36 10.88 6.16
C ALA A 159 -12.20 11.35 5.27
N ASP A 160 -10.98 11.44 5.81
CA ASP A 160 -9.78 11.76 5.05
C ASP A 160 -9.47 10.70 3.99
N THR A 161 -9.57 9.42 4.36
CA THR A 161 -9.42 8.30 3.42
C THR A 161 -10.37 8.44 2.22
N ARG A 162 -11.64 8.73 2.45
CA ARG A 162 -12.62 8.96 1.37
C ARG A 162 -12.34 10.21 0.54
N ALA A 163 -11.80 11.25 1.17
CA ALA A 163 -11.45 12.49 0.47
C ALA A 163 -10.25 12.31 -0.46
N ASN A 164 -9.26 11.50 -0.08
CA ASN A 164 -7.99 11.37 -0.76
C ASN A 164 -7.86 10.13 -1.64
N LEU A 165 -8.56 9.04 -1.33
CA LEU A 165 -8.50 7.80 -2.09
C LEU A 165 -9.73 7.61 -2.98
N LYS A 166 -9.59 6.70 -3.93
CA LYS A 166 -10.66 6.24 -4.84
C LYS A 166 -10.51 4.76 -5.12
N GLY A 167 -11.57 4.17 -5.68
CA GLY A 167 -11.52 2.80 -6.13
C GLY A 167 -10.45 2.55 -7.19
N VAL A 168 -9.85 1.37 -7.16
CA VAL A 168 -8.77 0.95 -8.04
C VAL A 168 -9.25 -0.13 -8.98
N SER A 169 -9.10 0.12 -10.28
CA SER A 169 -9.32 -0.85 -11.36
C SER A 169 -7.99 -1.51 -11.74
N THR A 170 -7.98 -2.83 -11.82
CA THR A 170 -6.85 -3.61 -12.31
C THR A 170 -7.27 -4.42 -13.51
N LEU A 171 -6.58 -4.25 -14.62
CA LEU A 171 -6.75 -5.05 -15.84
C LEU A 171 -5.50 -5.88 -16.07
N LYS A 172 -5.69 -7.19 -16.24
CA LYS A 172 -4.62 -8.15 -16.57
C LYS A 172 -5.00 -8.86 -17.84
N VAL A 173 -4.11 -8.88 -18.82
CA VAL A 173 -4.27 -9.68 -20.03
C VAL A 173 -3.01 -10.50 -20.26
N GLY A 174 -3.17 -11.71 -20.78
CA GLY A 174 -2.05 -12.59 -21.03
C GLY A 174 -2.30 -13.54 -22.19
N ALA A 175 -1.21 -13.95 -22.84
CA ALA A 175 -1.21 -14.93 -23.89
C ALA A 175 -0.04 -15.90 -23.69
N GLU A 176 -0.28 -17.18 -23.92
CA GLU A 176 0.75 -18.21 -24.05
C GLU A 176 0.64 -18.85 -25.44
N ILE A 177 1.75 -18.88 -26.15
CA ILE A 177 1.88 -19.51 -27.47
C ILE A 177 2.87 -20.67 -27.32
N LYS A 178 2.48 -21.85 -27.79
CA LYS A 178 3.32 -23.06 -27.84
C LYS A 178 3.64 -23.41 -29.30
N PRO A 179 4.71 -22.85 -29.87
CA PRO A 179 5.10 -23.18 -31.25
C PRO A 179 5.44 -24.65 -31.41
N THR A 180 5.97 -25.28 -30.38
CA THR A 180 6.28 -26.71 -30.30
C THR A 180 5.89 -27.27 -28.91
N SER A 181 5.93 -28.58 -28.76
CA SER A 181 5.69 -29.24 -27.46
C SER A 181 6.75 -28.87 -26.39
N MET A 182 7.94 -28.45 -26.83
CA MET A 182 9.05 -28.10 -25.96
C MET A 182 9.14 -26.60 -25.63
N LEU A 183 8.58 -25.74 -26.47
CA LEU A 183 8.74 -24.27 -26.36
C LEU A 183 7.42 -23.58 -26.04
N SER A 184 7.43 -22.73 -25.02
CA SER A 184 6.32 -21.86 -24.65
C SER A 184 6.78 -20.41 -24.64
N LEU A 185 6.04 -19.53 -25.30
CA LEU A 185 6.25 -18.09 -25.30
C LEU A 185 5.07 -17.45 -24.56
N ARG A 186 5.35 -16.57 -23.59
CA ARG A 186 4.34 -15.94 -22.75
C ARG A 186 4.46 -14.42 -22.82
N PHE A 187 3.34 -13.76 -22.93
CA PHE A 187 3.24 -12.30 -22.91
C PHE A 187 2.13 -11.88 -21.97
N GLY A 188 2.35 -10.80 -21.25
CA GLY A 188 1.36 -10.29 -20.33
C GLY A 188 1.44 -8.78 -20.20
N TYR A 189 0.30 -8.19 -19.92
CA TYR A 189 0.16 -6.78 -19.56
C TYR A 189 -0.76 -6.64 -18.35
N ASN A 190 -0.34 -5.79 -17.40
CA ASN A 190 -1.12 -5.47 -16.22
C ASN A 190 -1.15 -3.94 -16.05
N TYR A 191 -2.36 -3.40 -16.02
CA TYR A 191 -2.65 -2.01 -15.72
C TYR A 191 -3.33 -1.91 -14.35
N VAL A 192 -2.86 -0.98 -13.51
CA VAL A 192 -3.50 -0.64 -12.24
C VAL A 192 -3.76 0.86 -12.24
N SER A 193 -5.02 1.26 -12.07
CA SER A 193 -5.39 2.67 -11.99
C SER A 193 -4.86 3.33 -10.71
N PRO A 194 -4.70 4.67 -10.69
CA PRO A 194 -4.25 5.35 -9.49
C PRO A 194 -5.26 5.20 -8.34
N MET A 195 -4.73 5.00 -7.14
CA MET A 195 -5.50 4.95 -5.90
C MET A 195 -5.81 6.36 -5.38
N PHE A 196 -4.90 7.32 -5.57
CA PHE A 196 -5.04 8.68 -5.10
C PHE A 196 -5.87 9.53 -6.05
N ARG A 197 -6.69 10.43 -5.49
CA ARG A 197 -7.34 11.51 -6.25
C ARG A 197 -6.29 12.52 -6.72
N GLU A 198 -6.61 13.36 -7.70
CA GLU A 198 -5.65 14.31 -8.28
C GLU A 198 -5.06 15.29 -7.27
N ASN A 199 -5.88 15.76 -6.32
CA ASN A 199 -5.50 16.72 -5.29
C ASN A 199 -5.33 16.07 -3.93
N ALA A 200 -5.05 14.76 -3.89
CA ALA A 200 -4.84 14.05 -2.63
C ALA A 200 -3.58 14.56 -1.93
N TYR A 201 -3.68 14.78 -0.64
CA TYR A 201 -2.56 15.16 0.22
C TYR A 201 -2.71 14.51 1.60
N ARG A 202 -1.61 14.39 2.33
CA ARG A 202 -1.63 14.02 3.74
C ARG A 202 -1.72 15.29 4.58
N ASP A 203 -2.70 15.33 5.44
CA ASP A 203 -2.92 16.42 6.38
C ASP A 203 -2.52 16.01 7.79
N GLN A 204 -1.56 16.71 8.36
CA GLN A 204 -1.09 16.47 9.73
C GLN A 204 -2.09 16.99 10.79
N SER A 205 -3.04 17.82 10.39
CA SER A 205 -4.02 18.43 11.31
C SER A 205 -5.26 17.56 11.56
N ILE A 206 -5.34 16.37 10.95
CA ILE A 206 -6.49 15.48 11.13
C ILE A 206 -6.47 14.90 12.54
N GLY A 207 -7.50 15.23 13.32
CA GLY A 207 -7.71 14.63 14.63
C GLY A 207 -8.28 13.23 14.48
N SER A 208 -7.51 12.22 14.86
CA SER A 208 -7.97 10.84 14.99
C SER A 208 -8.56 10.61 16.38
N ASN A 209 -9.55 9.70 16.51
CA ASN A 209 -10.08 9.27 17.79
C ASN A 209 -9.05 8.49 18.65
N GLY A 210 -7.96 8.05 18.04
CA GLY A 210 -6.85 7.39 18.71
C GLY A 210 -5.75 8.37 19.10
N VAL A 211 -4.67 8.36 18.37
CA VAL A 211 -3.49 9.18 18.58
C VAL A 211 -3.08 9.84 17.27
N ASP A 212 -2.72 11.10 17.35
CA ASP A 212 -2.19 11.86 16.21
C ASP A 212 -0.74 11.44 15.98
N ILE A 213 -0.54 10.33 15.25
CA ILE A 213 0.78 9.78 14.96
C ILE A 213 1.13 10.03 13.50
N ALA A 214 2.10 10.89 13.28
CA ALA A 214 2.78 11.01 12.01
C ALA A 214 3.72 9.82 11.81
N THR A 215 3.35 8.90 10.93
CA THR A 215 4.13 7.68 10.68
C THR A 215 5.24 7.87 9.64
N SER A 216 5.20 8.92 8.85
CA SER A 216 6.22 9.27 7.85
C SER A 216 6.09 10.73 7.49
N THR A 217 7.20 11.45 7.44
CA THR A 217 7.20 12.85 7.04
C THR A 217 7.00 13.02 5.54
N ASP A 218 7.58 12.17 4.74
CA ASP A 218 7.47 12.18 3.29
C ASP A 218 6.48 11.15 2.76
N TYR A 219 5.96 11.38 1.56
CA TYR A 219 5.06 10.43 0.90
C TYR A 219 5.02 10.63 -0.62
N THR A 220 4.54 9.63 -1.33
CA THR A 220 4.35 9.69 -2.78
C THR A 220 2.94 9.28 -3.17
N ASN A 221 2.25 10.16 -3.88
CA ASN A 221 0.97 9.83 -4.52
C ASN A 221 1.25 9.15 -5.87
N TRP A 222 1.26 7.83 -5.84
CA TRP A 222 1.51 7.03 -7.02
C TRP A 222 0.34 7.09 -8.00
N LYS A 223 0.66 7.30 -9.29
CA LYS A 223 -0.27 7.27 -10.42
C LYS A 223 -0.47 5.86 -10.96
N ALA A 224 -1.06 5.75 -12.13
CA ALA A 224 -1.26 4.47 -12.78
C ALA A 224 0.05 3.69 -12.95
N MET A 225 -0.02 2.39 -12.69
CA MET A 225 1.10 1.46 -12.91
C MET A 225 0.84 0.61 -14.15
N ASN A 226 1.85 0.51 -15.00
CA ASN A 226 1.87 -0.38 -16.14
C ASN A 226 2.97 -1.42 -15.94
N ARG A 227 2.64 -2.68 -16.20
CA ARG A 227 3.57 -3.80 -16.10
C ARG A 227 3.49 -4.65 -17.34
N PHE A 228 4.60 -4.78 -18.03
CA PHE A 228 4.77 -5.63 -19.21
C PHE A 228 5.59 -6.84 -18.81
N THR A 229 5.17 -8.02 -19.25
CA THR A 229 5.88 -9.27 -18.99
C THR A 229 6.06 -10.05 -20.28
N CYS A 230 7.21 -10.66 -20.46
CA CYS A 230 7.45 -11.66 -21.48
C CYS A 230 8.24 -12.81 -20.88
N GLY A 231 8.04 -14.01 -21.40
CA GLY A 231 8.71 -15.20 -20.89
C GLY A 231 8.86 -16.26 -21.95
N VAL A 232 9.88 -17.10 -21.75
CA VAL A 232 10.17 -18.27 -22.55
C VAL A 232 10.30 -19.47 -21.63
N GLY A 233 9.53 -20.51 -21.91
CA GLY A 233 9.60 -21.79 -21.23
C GLY A 233 10.13 -22.87 -22.18
N PHE A 234 11.04 -23.67 -21.69
CA PHE A 234 11.59 -24.82 -22.40
C PHE A 234 11.39 -26.09 -21.58
N ASN A 235 10.71 -27.07 -22.16
CA ASN A 235 10.46 -28.38 -21.56
C ASN A 235 11.12 -29.46 -22.39
N TYR A 236 12.03 -30.22 -21.78
CA TYR A 236 12.65 -31.36 -22.41
C TYR A 236 12.67 -32.53 -21.43
N GLU A 237 11.96 -33.60 -21.78
CA GLU A 237 11.79 -34.79 -20.93
C GLU A 237 11.36 -34.37 -19.47
N ASN A 238 12.27 -34.58 -18.53
CA ASN A 238 12.07 -34.28 -17.10
C ASN A 238 12.57 -32.89 -16.70
N LEU A 239 13.18 -32.12 -17.61
CA LEU A 239 13.76 -30.80 -17.36
C LEU A 239 12.81 -29.72 -17.86
N ASN A 240 12.55 -28.74 -16.98
CA ASN A 240 11.78 -27.54 -17.27
C ASN A 240 12.63 -26.33 -16.94
N ILE A 241 12.78 -25.40 -17.88
CA ILE A 241 13.49 -24.14 -17.70
C ILE A 241 12.56 -23.02 -18.15
N ASP A 242 12.24 -22.10 -17.23
CA ASP A 242 11.46 -20.89 -17.53
C ASP A 242 12.31 -19.66 -17.26
N VAL A 243 12.31 -18.72 -18.19
CA VAL A 243 12.90 -17.39 -18.04
C VAL A 243 11.82 -16.36 -18.29
N ALA A 244 11.63 -15.45 -17.34
CA ALA A 244 10.63 -14.39 -17.44
C ALA A 244 11.28 -13.02 -17.19
N TYR A 245 10.92 -12.05 -17.99
CA TYR A 245 11.29 -10.66 -17.84
C TYR A 245 10.05 -9.81 -17.57
N GLN A 246 10.17 -8.88 -16.63
CA GLN A 246 9.12 -7.94 -16.29
C GLN A 246 9.67 -6.51 -16.28
N TYR A 247 8.97 -5.62 -16.94
CA TYR A 247 9.17 -4.18 -16.87
C TYR A 247 7.96 -3.53 -16.24
N THR A 248 8.17 -2.77 -15.16
CA THR A 248 7.13 -2.01 -14.47
C THR A 248 7.48 -0.54 -14.55
N THR A 249 6.51 0.31 -14.90
CA THR A 249 6.64 1.77 -14.89
C THR A 249 5.48 2.40 -14.15
N GLN A 250 5.79 3.36 -13.31
CA GLN A 250 4.82 4.11 -12.51
C GLN A 250 5.36 5.52 -12.26
N LYS A 251 4.54 6.51 -12.48
CA LYS A 251 4.83 7.91 -12.11
C LYS A 251 4.21 8.23 -10.77
N GLY A 252 4.75 9.25 -10.10
CA GLY A 252 4.23 9.73 -8.83
C GLY A 252 4.45 11.21 -8.61
N ASP A 253 3.75 11.73 -7.63
CA ASP A 253 3.95 13.06 -7.07
C ASP A 253 4.51 12.86 -5.66
N PHE A 254 5.80 13.15 -5.48
CA PHE A 254 6.50 13.06 -4.20
C PHE A 254 6.35 14.35 -3.42
N TYR A 255 6.03 14.24 -2.15
CA TYR A 255 5.93 15.33 -1.19
C TYR A 255 6.95 15.12 -0.07
N PRO A 256 7.84 16.10 0.19
CA PRO A 256 8.91 15.94 1.18
C PRO A 256 8.43 15.97 2.63
N PHE A 257 7.22 16.45 2.87
CA PHE A 257 6.56 16.45 4.18
C PHE A 257 5.05 16.56 4.01
N MET A 258 4.32 16.24 5.09
CA MET A 258 2.86 16.34 5.14
C MET A 258 2.41 17.80 5.12
N SER A 259 1.21 18.03 4.60
CA SER A 259 0.57 19.34 4.70
C SER A 259 0.12 19.61 6.13
N TYR A 260 0.24 20.84 6.54
CA TYR A 260 -0.39 21.37 7.74
C TYR A 260 -1.36 22.46 7.32
N VAL A 261 -2.65 22.20 7.50
CA VAL A 261 -3.71 23.15 7.16
C VAL A 261 -4.25 23.78 8.45
N ASN A 262 -4.20 25.10 8.54
CA ASN A 262 -4.69 25.87 9.68
C ASN A 262 -5.83 26.78 9.24
N GLU A 263 -6.77 27.11 10.15
CA GLU A 263 -7.82 28.10 9.89
C GLU A 263 -7.25 29.47 9.49
N ASN A 264 -6.09 29.82 10.05
CA ASN A 264 -5.31 30.97 9.59
C ASN A 264 -4.40 30.51 8.43
N ALA A 265 -4.75 30.90 7.22
CA ALA A 265 -4.02 30.53 6.00
C ALA A 265 -2.51 30.91 6.04
N ALA A 266 -2.14 31.94 6.79
CA ALA A 266 -0.73 32.35 6.96
C ALA A 266 0.10 31.33 7.76
N LEU A 267 -0.54 30.46 8.52
CA LEU A 267 0.10 29.39 9.30
C LEU A 267 0.03 28.02 8.59
N SER A 268 -0.67 27.96 7.48
CA SER A 268 -0.75 26.73 6.68
C SER A 268 0.56 26.51 5.90
N ASN A 269 1.00 25.27 5.85
CA ASN A 269 2.16 24.85 5.06
C ASN A 269 1.77 23.68 4.15
N ILE A 270 1.66 23.94 2.86
CA ILE A 270 1.29 22.96 1.84
C ILE A 270 2.47 22.78 0.90
N PRO A 271 3.17 21.63 0.92
CA PRO A 271 4.33 21.41 0.07
C PRO A 271 3.96 21.29 -1.40
N THR A 272 4.84 21.75 -2.27
CA THR A 272 4.75 21.48 -3.69
C THR A 272 5.36 20.12 -4.01
N SER A 273 4.66 19.31 -4.81
CA SER A 273 5.16 17.99 -5.19
C SER A 273 6.32 18.05 -6.18
N CYS A 274 7.23 17.10 -6.05
CA CYS A 274 8.22 16.76 -7.08
C CYS A 274 7.72 15.58 -7.91
N LYS A 275 7.93 15.62 -9.23
CA LYS A 275 7.59 14.49 -10.11
C LYS A 275 8.65 13.41 -9.98
N VAL A 276 8.19 12.17 -9.78
CA VAL A 276 9.06 10.99 -9.68
C VAL A 276 8.61 9.93 -10.68
N ASP A 277 9.60 9.23 -11.25
CA ASP A 277 9.40 8.10 -12.14
C ASP A 277 10.03 6.85 -11.51
N ASN A 278 9.23 5.81 -11.33
CA ASN A 278 9.68 4.51 -10.83
C ASN A 278 9.65 3.49 -11.97
N ASN A 279 10.83 3.16 -12.48
CA ASN A 279 11.01 2.17 -13.54
C ASN A 279 11.79 0.98 -12.96
N ARG A 280 11.19 -0.20 -13.06
CA ARG A 280 11.77 -1.42 -12.48
C ARG A 280 11.85 -2.54 -13.51
N HIS A 281 13.03 -3.12 -13.63
CA HIS A 281 13.32 -4.30 -14.44
C HIS A 281 13.55 -5.50 -13.53
N GLN A 282 12.92 -6.62 -13.85
CA GLN A 282 13.08 -7.87 -13.11
C GLN A 282 13.30 -9.01 -14.09
N LEU A 283 14.26 -9.87 -13.80
CA LEU A 283 14.51 -11.12 -14.48
C LEU A 283 14.31 -12.25 -13.48
N LEU A 284 13.54 -13.26 -13.86
CA LEU A 284 13.31 -14.45 -13.06
C LEU A 284 13.66 -15.68 -13.92
N MET A 285 14.41 -16.61 -13.33
CA MET A 285 14.71 -17.90 -13.93
C MET A 285 14.28 -19.00 -12.98
N THR A 286 13.57 -19.98 -13.50
CA THR A 286 13.16 -21.17 -12.76
C THR A 286 13.67 -22.40 -13.49
N VAL A 287 14.29 -23.31 -12.75
CA VAL A 287 14.70 -24.63 -13.26
C VAL A 287 14.00 -25.69 -12.42
N GLY A 288 13.27 -26.56 -13.07
CA GLY A 288 12.55 -27.68 -12.45
C GLY A 288 13.03 -29.00 -13.04
N TYR A 289 13.20 -30.01 -12.20
CA TYR A 289 13.46 -31.37 -12.62
C TYR A 289 12.46 -32.33 -11.98
N LYS A 290 11.85 -33.18 -12.80
CA LYS A 290 10.86 -34.15 -12.33
C LYS A 290 11.54 -35.54 -12.25
N PHE A 291 11.55 -36.09 -11.06
CA PHE A 291 12.10 -37.44 -10.76
C PHE A 291 11.11 -38.53 -11.16
#